data_057e34a168bf9ecc527ccf72e3ccd830
#
_entry.id   057e34a168bf9ecc527ccf72e3ccd830
#
_cell.length_a   1.000
_cell.length_b   1.000
_cell.length_c   1.000
_cell.angle_alpha   90.00
_cell.angle_beta   90.00
_cell.angle_gamma   90.00
#
_symmetry.space_group_name_H-M   'P 1'
#
loop_
_entity.id
_entity.type
_entity.pdbx_description
1 polymer ?
#
loop_
_entity_poly.entity_id
_entity_poly.type
_entity_poly.pdbx_seq_one_letter_code
_entity_poly.pdbx_strand_id
1 'polypeptide(L)'
;MADKGFFMSNEMINLEQNGSEQQDFCLRYISISKYEGDWQSLPHTHQFSELFYVLNGKGVFFIEDQEIPVAQDDLVIINPHVEHTERTFPNDPMEYIVFGVEGLAFSSSHPGEDGAKSYSFYSYGSTKKHFINFSQLMMKEFNEKKPGFEAVCHGLLQVLLVYISREQN
;
A
#
# COMPACT_ATOMS: atom_id res chain seq x y z
N MET A 1 30.18 46.10 -20.21
CA MET A 1 29.04 45.37 -19.62
C MET A 1 28.86 44.12 -20.45
N ALA A 2 29.25 42.96 -19.92
CA ALA A 2 29.16 41.71 -20.65
C ALA A 2 27.75 41.12 -20.43
N ASP A 3 27.07 40.93 -21.53
CA ASP A 3 25.77 40.27 -21.63
C ASP A 3 25.89 38.80 -21.16
N LYS A 4 25.28 38.49 -20.01
CA LYS A 4 25.21 37.13 -19.53
C LYS A 4 24.08 36.44 -20.29
N GLY A 5 24.42 35.80 -21.40
CA GLY A 5 23.51 34.92 -22.11
C GLY A 5 22.99 33.82 -21.16
N PHE A 6 21.68 33.75 -21.01
CA PHE A 6 20.96 32.67 -20.36
C PHE A 6 21.09 31.45 -21.28
N PHE A 7 21.89 30.46 -20.88
CA PHE A 7 21.87 29.14 -21.52
C PHE A 7 20.72 28.33 -20.88
N MET A 8 19.63 28.16 -21.62
CA MET A 8 18.65 27.12 -21.29
C MET A 8 19.21 25.79 -21.77
N SER A 9 19.56 24.90 -20.86
CA SER A 9 19.80 23.50 -21.21
C SER A 9 18.45 22.78 -21.18
N ASN A 10 17.98 22.30 -22.33
CA ASN A 10 16.83 21.42 -22.42
C ASN A 10 17.35 19.98 -22.30
N GLU A 11 17.05 19.33 -21.19
CA GLU A 11 17.25 17.88 -21.02
C GLU A 11 15.95 17.18 -21.43
N MET A 12 16.03 16.39 -22.51
CA MET A 12 14.89 15.58 -22.98
C MET A 12 15.10 14.16 -22.53
N ILE A 13 14.20 13.66 -21.72
CA ILE A 13 14.17 12.25 -21.29
C ILE A 13 13.17 11.51 -22.18
N ASN A 14 13.66 10.58 -23.00
CA ASN A 14 12.80 9.70 -23.77
C ASN A 14 12.39 8.50 -22.90
N LEU A 15 11.09 8.29 -22.74
CA LEU A 15 10.56 7.11 -22.09
C LEU A 15 10.39 6.01 -23.15
N GLU A 16 11.14 4.93 -23.01
CA GLU A 16 10.89 3.72 -23.79
C GLU A 16 9.60 3.08 -23.27
N GLN A 17 8.62 2.89 -24.15
CA GLN A 17 7.41 2.12 -23.84
C GLN A 17 7.79 0.64 -23.81
N ASN A 18 8.35 0.19 -22.72
CA ASN A 18 8.38 -1.23 -22.42
C ASN A 18 6.95 -1.60 -22.05
N GLY A 19 6.29 -2.38 -22.92
CA GLY A 19 4.89 -2.76 -22.75
C GLY A 19 4.65 -3.41 -21.39
N SER A 20 4.35 -2.59 -20.39
CA SER A 20 3.78 -3.08 -19.15
C SER A 20 2.34 -3.46 -19.46
N GLU A 21 1.99 -4.72 -19.31
CA GLU A 21 0.60 -5.14 -19.26
C GLU A 21 -0.10 -4.21 -18.26
N GLN A 22 -1.10 -3.48 -18.74
CA GLN A 22 -1.91 -2.65 -17.89
C GLN A 22 -2.69 -3.60 -16.97
N GLN A 23 -2.24 -3.76 -15.74
CA GLN A 23 -2.95 -4.57 -14.77
C GLN A 23 -4.27 -3.86 -14.46
N ASP A 24 -5.37 -4.51 -14.78
CA ASP A 24 -6.72 -4.04 -14.45
C ASP A 24 -6.97 -4.29 -12.96
N PHE A 25 -6.64 -3.31 -12.13
CA PHE A 25 -6.97 -3.32 -10.71
C PHE A 25 -7.87 -2.14 -10.34
N CYS A 26 -8.62 -2.28 -9.27
CA CYS A 26 -9.54 -1.26 -8.78
C CYS A 26 -9.37 -1.04 -7.29
N LEU A 27 -9.21 0.23 -6.88
CA LEU A 27 -9.26 0.61 -5.47
C LEU A 27 -10.71 0.55 -4.98
N ARG A 28 -11.00 -0.37 -4.06
CA ARG A 28 -12.33 -0.54 -3.46
C ARG A 28 -12.59 0.43 -2.33
N TYR A 29 -11.61 0.57 -1.45
CA TYR A 29 -11.66 1.51 -0.34
C TYR A 29 -10.28 1.86 0.15
N ILE A 30 -10.22 2.95 0.91
CA ILE A 30 -9.09 3.36 1.74
C ILE A 30 -9.63 3.79 3.09
N SER A 31 -8.97 3.36 4.17
CA SER A 31 -9.31 3.75 5.53
C SER A 31 -8.05 4.00 6.34
N ILE A 32 -8.14 4.92 7.30
CA ILE A 32 -7.18 5.04 8.40
C ILE A 32 -7.89 4.53 9.65
N SER A 33 -7.33 3.50 10.24
CA SER A 33 -7.85 2.89 11.46
C SER A 33 -6.90 3.16 12.61
N LYS A 34 -7.47 3.63 13.72
CA LYS A 34 -6.77 3.83 14.99
C LYS A 34 -7.56 3.11 16.06
N TYR A 35 -6.92 2.16 16.68
CA TYR A 35 -7.58 1.39 17.74
C TYR A 35 -7.29 2.00 19.09
N GLU A 36 -8.36 2.25 19.85
CA GLU A 36 -8.30 2.67 21.24
C GLU A 36 -8.80 1.53 22.13
N GLY A 37 -8.00 1.15 23.13
CA GLY A 37 -8.35 0.09 24.10
C GLY A 37 -8.10 -1.34 23.60
N ASP A 38 -8.91 -2.29 24.08
CA ASP A 38 -8.79 -3.74 23.81
C ASP A 38 -9.60 -4.18 22.56
N TRP A 39 -9.66 -3.34 21.52
CA TRP A 39 -10.40 -3.69 20.33
C TRP A 39 -9.74 -4.87 19.60
N GLN A 40 -10.56 -5.85 19.21
CA GLN A 40 -10.17 -7.00 18.40
C GLN A 40 -11.09 -7.08 17.20
N SER A 41 -10.49 -7.18 16.02
CA SER A 41 -11.19 -7.59 14.82
C SER A 41 -11.66 -9.05 14.96
N LEU A 42 -12.74 -9.40 14.28
CA LEU A 42 -13.13 -10.80 14.14
C LEU A 42 -12.47 -11.38 12.88
N PRO A 43 -12.09 -12.67 12.89
CA PRO A 43 -11.58 -13.34 11.69
C PRO A 43 -12.57 -13.18 10.53
N HIS A 44 -12.06 -12.76 9.37
CA HIS A 44 -12.85 -12.49 8.16
C HIS A 44 -12.03 -12.70 6.90
N THR A 45 -12.70 -12.72 5.75
CA THR A 45 -12.08 -12.84 4.42
C THR A 45 -12.67 -11.81 3.46
N HIS A 46 -11.90 -11.43 2.43
CA HIS A 46 -12.35 -10.58 1.34
C HIS A 46 -12.10 -11.22 -0.04
N GLN A 47 -12.81 -10.76 -1.07
CA GLN A 47 -12.59 -11.18 -2.45
C GLN A 47 -11.49 -10.37 -3.16
N PHE A 48 -10.85 -9.47 -2.45
CA PHE A 48 -9.80 -8.56 -2.92
C PHE A 48 -8.61 -8.60 -1.97
N SER A 49 -7.47 -8.09 -2.42
CA SER A 49 -6.28 -7.94 -1.57
C SER A 49 -6.42 -6.73 -0.65
N GLU A 50 -5.83 -6.83 0.54
CA GLU A 50 -5.69 -5.71 1.46
C GLU A 50 -4.21 -5.40 1.73
N LEU A 51 -3.87 -4.11 1.68
CA LEU A 51 -2.56 -3.60 1.96
C LEU A 51 -2.63 -2.75 3.23
N PHE A 52 -2.06 -3.24 4.32
CA PHE A 52 -2.01 -2.57 5.63
C PHE A 52 -0.64 -1.95 5.85
N TYR A 53 -0.58 -0.63 5.95
CA TYR A 53 0.64 0.08 6.30
C TYR A 53 0.54 0.66 7.70
N VAL A 54 1.42 0.21 8.61
CA VAL A 54 1.42 0.64 10.02
C VAL A 54 2.04 2.01 10.15
N LEU A 55 1.23 3.01 10.52
CA LEU A 55 1.65 4.39 10.71
C LEU A 55 2.34 4.60 12.06
N ASN A 56 1.83 3.91 13.09
CA ASN A 56 2.29 4.06 14.47
C ASN A 56 1.89 2.85 15.32
N GLY A 57 2.56 2.67 16.47
CA GLY A 57 2.25 1.61 17.42
C GLY A 57 2.68 0.22 16.99
N LYS A 58 2.13 -0.78 17.67
CA LYS A 58 2.42 -2.20 17.45
C LYS A 58 1.18 -3.05 17.54
N GLY A 59 1.22 -4.18 16.84
CA GLY A 59 0.13 -5.14 16.87
C GLY A 59 0.56 -6.53 16.39
N VAL A 60 -0.43 -7.38 16.20
CA VAL A 60 -0.25 -8.71 15.62
C VAL A 60 -1.34 -8.93 14.60
N PHE A 61 -0.98 -9.32 13.39
CA PHE A 61 -1.90 -9.89 12.42
C PHE A 61 -1.95 -11.40 12.61
N PHE A 62 -3.15 -11.93 12.68
CA PHE A 62 -3.41 -13.37 12.64
C PHE A 62 -3.86 -13.68 11.22
N ILE A 63 -3.04 -14.42 10.49
CA ILE A 63 -3.30 -14.76 9.08
C ILE A 63 -3.27 -16.27 8.97
N GLU A 64 -4.44 -16.88 8.74
CA GLU A 64 -4.62 -18.33 8.85
C GLU A 64 -4.10 -18.81 10.22
N ASP A 65 -3.15 -19.74 10.25
CA ASP A 65 -2.57 -20.30 11.49
C ASP A 65 -1.29 -19.56 11.94
N GLN A 66 -0.99 -18.37 11.38
CA GLN A 66 0.25 -17.65 11.65
C GLN A 66 -0.01 -16.35 12.42
N GLU A 67 0.88 -16.04 13.37
CA GLU A 67 0.93 -14.77 14.10
C GLU A 67 2.08 -13.94 13.55
N ILE A 68 1.76 -12.78 12.99
CA ILE A 68 2.73 -11.86 12.39
C ILE A 68 2.79 -10.59 13.23
N PRO A 69 3.81 -10.45 14.11
CA PRO A 69 3.99 -9.21 14.86
C PRO A 69 4.37 -8.08 13.90
N VAL A 70 3.75 -6.93 14.10
CA VAL A 70 3.97 -5.72 13.29
C VAL A 70 4.25 -4.51 14.16
N ALA A 71 4.99 -3.57 13.59
CA ALA A 71 5.34 -2.30 14.21
C ALA A 71 5.24 -1.17 13.17
N GLN A 72 5.50 0.05 13.63
CA GLN A 72 5.56 1.21 12.75
C GLN A 72 6.45 0.96 11.52
N ASP A 73 5.99 1.42 10.36
CA ASP A 73 6.63 1.32 9.05
C ASP A 73 6.63 -0.10 8.44
N ASP A 74 5.86 -1.03 9.02
CA ASP A 74 5.61 -2.34 8.42
C ASP A 74 4.44 -2.29 7.44
N LEU A 75 4.57 -3.06 6.35
CA LEU A 75 3.53 -3.31 5.35
C LEU A 75 3.16 -4.78 5.36
N VAL A 76 1.88 -5.07 5.55
CA VAL A 76 1.30 -6.40 5.38
C VAL A 76 0.38 -6.38 4.18
N ILE A 77 0.57 -7.31 3.25
CA ILE A 77 -0.31 -7.49 2.10
C ILE A 77 -0.96 -8.85 2.23
N ILE A 78 -2.29 -8.88 2.27
CA ILE A 78 -3.09 -10.08 2.40
C ILE A 78 -3.82 -10.32 1.08
N ASN A 79 -3.67 -11.52 0.53
CA ASN A 79 -4.27 -11.89 -0.75
C ASN A 79 -5.78 -12.20 -0.62
N PRO A 80 -6.54 -12.23 -1.72
CA PRO A 80 -7.96 -12.55 -1.70
C PRO A 80 -8.23 -13.91 -1.05
N HIS A 81 -9.37 -14.01 -0.35
CA HIS A 81 -9.88 -15.23 0.30
C HIS A 81 -9.05 -15.78 1.47
N VAL A 82 -8.03 -15.06 1.91
CA VAL A 82 -7.22 -15.43 3.08
C VAL A 82 -7.92 -14.95 4.36
N GLU A 83 -8.14 -15.87 5.30
CA GLU A 83 -8.70 -15.52 6.61
C GLU A 83 -7.67 -14.77 7.44
N HIS A 84 -8.08 -13.63 7.98
CA HIS A 84 -7.22 -12.80 8.80
C HIS A 84 -8.01 -11.97 9.82
N THR A 85 -7.27 -11.51 10.83
CA THR A 85 -7.71 -10.53 11.81
C THR A 85 -6.50 -9.84 12.41
N GLU A 86 -6.70 -8.73 13.11
CA GLU A 86 -5.62 -8.02 13.77
C GLU A 86 -5.96 -7.69 15.22
N ARG A 87 -4.92 -7.55 16.04
CA ARG A 87 -5.00 -7.14 17.44
C ARG A 87 -3.95 -6.09 17.74
N THR A 88 -4.36 -5.05 18.44
CA THR A 88 -3.46 -4.00 18.95
C THR A 88 -3.04 -4.27 20.39
N PHE A 89 -2.00 -3.58 20.86
CA PHE A 89 -1.60 -3.58 22.26
C PHE A 89 -2.12 -2.32 22.97
N PRO A 90 -2.81 -2.43 24.11
CA PRO A 90 -3.41 -1.28 24.79
C PRO A 90 -2.42 -0.16 25.14
N ASN A 91 -1.17 -0.50 25.44
CA ASN A 91 -0.13 0.45 25.82
C ASN A 91 0.61 1.08 24.63
N ASP A 92 0.42 0.55 23.42
CA ASP A 92 1.06 1.02 22.19
C ASP A 92 0.12 0.75 21.00
N PRO A 93 -1.04 1.43 20.96
CA PRO A 93 -2.12 1.12 20.04
C PRO A 93 -1.69 1.33 18.58
N MET A 94 -2.00 0.34 17.75
CA MET A 94 -1.68 0.35 16.34
C MET A 94 -2.60 1.32 15.59
N GLU A 95 -1.98 2.14 14.75
CA GLU A 95 -2.65 2.98 13.76
C GLU A 95 -2.14 2.57 12.38
N TYR A 96 -3.04 2.30 11.45
CA TYR A 96 -2.65 1.88 10.09
C TYR A 96 -3.56 2.48 9.01
N ILE A 97 -3.02 2.53 7.80
CA ILE A 97 -3.79 2.78 6.58
C ILE A 97 -4.04 1.42 5.92
N VAL A 98 -5.27 1.20 5.47
CA VAL A 98 -5.62 0.01 4.68
C VAL A 98 -6.19 0.39 3.33
N PHE A 99 -5.76 -0.32 2.29
CA PHE A 99 -6.27 -0.24 0.93
C PHE A 99 -6.89 -1.58 0.55
N GLY A 100 -8.16 -1.59 0.18
CA GLY A 100 -8.79 -2.73 -0.47
C GLY A 100 -8.61 -2.63 -1.99
N VAL A 101 -7.93 -3.60 -2.61
CA VAL A 101 -7.57 -3.56 -4.04
C VAL A 101 -8.04 -4.84 -4.72
N GLU A 102 -8.98 -4.70 -5.65
CA GLU A 102 -9.47 -5.80 -6.48
C GLU A 102 -8.63 -5.94 -7.74
N GLY A 103 -8.53 -7.17 -8.27
CA GLY A 103 -7.79 -7.49 -9.49
C GLY A 103 -6.29 -7.70 -9.28
N LEU A 104 -5.78 -7.57 -8.05
CA LEU A 104 -4.40 -7.87 -7.71
C LEU A 104 -4.29 -9.09 -6.81
N ALA A 105 -3.32 -9.95 -7.10
CA ALA A 105 -2.81 -10.94 -6.18
C ALA A 105 -1.28 -10.80 -6.15
N PHE A 106 -0.73 -10.73 -4.96
CA PHE A 106 0.71 -10.57 -4.77
C PHE A 106 1.35 -11.95 -4.65
N SER A 107 2.20 -12.31 -5.61
CA SER A 107 3.03 -13.50 -5.54
C SER A 107 4.34 -13.18 -4.82
N SER A 108 4.89 -14.14 -4.06
CA SER A 108 6.23 -13.96 -3.52
C SER A 108 7.26 -13.98 -4.64
N SER A 109 8.15 -12.99 -4.66
CA SER A 109 9.25 -12.87 -5.61
C SER A 109 10.46 -13.77 -5.29
N HIS A 110 10.32 -14.76 -4.41
CA HIS A 110 11.45 -15.66 -4.10
C HIS A 110 11.45 -16.84 -5.07
N PRO A 111 12.54 -16.98 -5.88
CA PRO A 111 12.70 -18.12 -6.78
C PRO A 111 12.76 -19.44 -6.00
N GLY A 112 11.81 -20.32 -6.21
CA GLY A 112 11.79 -21.68 -5.64
C GLY A 112 10.62 -22.02 -4.71
N GLU A 113 9.72 -21.08 -4.45
CA GLU A 113 8.45 -21.36 -3.79
C GLU A 113 7.31 -21.39 -4.83
N ASP A 114 6.96 -22.58 -5.29
CA ASP A 114 5.77 -22.82 -6.12
C ASP A 114 4.52 -22.72 -5.23
N GLY A 115 3.90 -21.54 -5.20
CA GLY A 115 2.61 -21.31 -4.53
C GLY A 115 2.34 -19.84 -4.31
N ALA A 116 1.12 -19.37 -4.57
CA ALA A 116 0.69 -18.05 -4.15
C ALA A 116 0.72 -18.02 -2.61
N LYS A 117 1.56 -17.18 -2.01
CA LYS A 117 1.56 -16.97 -0.57
C LYS A 117 0.23 -16.33 -0.17
N SER A 118 -0.30 -16.72 0.99
CA SER A 118 -1.50 -16.11 1.57
C SER A 118 -1.28 -14.62 1.86
N TYR A 119 -0.06 -14.24 2.22
CA TYR A 119 0.32 -12.86 2.54
C TYR A 119 1.78 -12.56 2.22
N SER A 120 2.11 -11.26 2.20
CA SER A 120 3.49 -10.76 2.15
C SER A 120 3.72 -9.75 3.27
N PHE A 121 4.93 -9.75 3.83
CA PHE A 121 5.33 -8.85 4.91
C PHE A 121 6.62 -8.13 4.55
N TYR A 122 6.63 -6.81 4.78
CA TYR A 122 7.76 -5.96 4.48
C TYR A 122 7.95 -4.89 5.56
N SER A 123 9.19 -4.53 5.87
CA SER A 123 9.51 -3.44 6.79
C SER A 123 10.13 -2.28 6.00
N TYR A 124 9.39 -1.19 5.82
CA TYR A 124 9.74 -0.10 4.89
C TYR A 124 9.82 1.27 5.55
N GLY A 125 10.97 1.62 6.13
CA GLY A 125 11.19 2.98 6.61
C GLY A 125 11.32 4.04 5.50
N SER A 126 11.86 3.66 4.33
CA SER A 126 12.14 4.58 3.21
C SER A 126 10.90 5.04 2.45
N THR A 127 9.90 4.18 2.32
CA THR A 127 8.68 4.43 1.54
C THR A 127 7.57 5.14 2.32
N LYS A 128 7.76 5.36 3.63
CA LYS A 128 6.78 5.99 4.53
C LYS A 128 6.17 7.27 3.98
N LYS A 129 7.00 8.18 3.47
CA LYS A 129 6.52 9.46 2.92
C LYS A 129 5.57 9.27 1.74
N HIS A 130 5.84 8.29 0.89
CA HIS A 130 5.00 7.99 -0.27
C HIS A 130 3.65 7.44 0.18
N PHE A 131 3.62 6.47 1.12
CA PHE A 131 2.38 5.95 1.68
C PHE A 131 1.53 7.06 2.27
N ILE A 132 2.08 7.88 3.15
CA ILE A 132 1.34 8.97 3.80
C ILE A 132 0.81 9.97 2.78
N ASN A 133 1.65 10.46 1.88
CA ASN A 133 1.26 11.49 0.92
C ASN A 133 0.18 10.99 -0.06
N PHE A 134 0.36 9.81 -0.64
CA PHE A 134 -0.60 9.28 -1.59
C PHE A 134 -1.91 8.88 -0.92
N SER A 135 -1.86 8.34 0.30
CA SER A 135 -3.06 8.02 1.08
C SER A 135 -3.86 9.27 1.41
N GLN A 136 -3.21 10.35 1.85
CA GLN A 136 -3.89 11.62 2.14
C GLN A 136 -4.54 12.22 0.90
N LEU A 137 -3.85 12.15 -0.27
CA LEU A 137 -4.41 12.63 -1.54
C LEU A 137 -5.63 11.78 -1.95
N MET A 138 -5.53 10.45 -1.88
CA MET A 138 -6.66 9.56 -2.21
C MET A 138 -7.84 9.79 -1.26
N MET A 139 -7.60 9.93 0.04
CA MET A 139 -8.67 10.23 1.00
C MET A 139 -9.34 11.56 0.73
N LYS A 140 -8.57 12.58 0.34
CA LYS A 140 -9.13 13.87 -0.07
C LYS A 140 -10.03 13.72 -1.29
N GLU A 141 -9.60 13.01 -2.32
CA GLU A 141 -10.42 12.74 -3.52
C GLU A 141 -11.72 11.99 -3.17
N PHE A 142 -11.65 10.96 -2.32
CA PHE A 142 -12.82 10.22 -1.84
C PHE A 142 -13.81 11.10 -1.07
N ASN A 143 -13.32 12.06 -0.30
CA ASN A 143 -14.17 12.97 0.47
C ASN A 143 -14.82 14.04 -0.41
N GLU A 144 -14.07 14.62 -1.36
CA GLU A 144 -14.54 15.71 -2.21
C GLU A 144 -15.36 15.22 -3.41
N LYS A 145 -15.13 14.00 -3.89
CA LYS A 145 -15.82 13.36 -5.03
C LYS A 145 -15.97 14.27 -6.25
N LYS A 146 -14.93 15.02 -6.58
CA LYS A 146 -14.88 15.84 -7.79
C LYS A 146 -14.91 14.95 -9.04
N PRO A 147 -15.41 15.47 -10.20
CA PRO A 147 -15.37 14.72 -11.44
C PRO A 147 -13.97 14.17 -11.74
N GLY A 148 -13.84 12.86 -11.95
CA GLY A 148 -12.57 12.18 -12.20
C GLY A 148 -11.80 11.70 -10.95
N PHE A 149 -12.36 11.83 -9.73
CA PHE A 149 -11.70 11.41 -8.50
C PHE A 149 -11.28 9.93 -8.52
N GLU A 150 -12.08 9.06 -9.13
CA GLU A 150 -11.75 7.64 -9.27
C GLU A 150 -10.49 7.42 -10.11
N ALA A 151 -10.34 8.16 -11.22
CA ALA A 151 -9.16 8.10 -12.05
C ALA A 151 -7.90 8.62 -11.32
N VAL A 152 -8.05 9.68 -10.50
CA VAL A 152 -6.95 10.18 -9.66
C VAL A 152 -6.54 9.15 -8.64
N CYS A 153 -7.50 8.54 -7.92
CA CYS A 153 -7.21 7.49 -6.93
C CYS A 153 -6.54 6.28 -7.57
N HIS A 154 -7.00 5.84 -8.74
CA HIS A 154 -6.39 4.74 -9.49
C HIS A 154 -4.93 5.05 -9.86
N GLY A 155 -4.66 6.25 -10.40
CA GLY A 155 -3.31 6.67 -10.75
C GLY A 155 -2.37 6.74 -9.54
N LEU A 156 -2.84 7.27 -8.41
CA LEU A 156 -2.08 7.32 -7.15
C LEU A 156 -1.78 5.93 -6.60
N LEU A 157 -2.75 5.02 -6.65
CA LEU A 157 -2.55 3.62 -6.25
C LEU A 157 -1.52 2.95 -7.17
N GLN A 158 -1.59 3.14 -8.48
CA GLN A 158 -0.63 2.59 -9.43
C GLN A 158 0.80 3.03 -9.11
N VAL A 159 1.00 4.32 -8.82
CA VAL A 159 2.30 4.84 -8.39
C VAL A 159 2.75 4.18 -7.09
N LEU A 160 1.85 4.04 -6.11
CA LEU A 160 2.17 3.41 -4.82
C LEU A 160 2.62 1.95 -4.99
N LEU A 161 1.92 1.18 -5.84
CA LEU A 161 2.27 -0.21 -6.14
C LEU A 161 3.65 -0.34 -6.80
N VAL A 162 4.02 0.61 -7.67
CA VAL A 162 5.38 0.66 -8.25
C VAL A 162 6.44 0.91 -7.18
N TYR A 163 6.18 1.80 -6.21
CA TYR A 163 7.12 1.99 -5.09
C TYR A 163 7.25 0.72 -4.25
N ILE A 164 6.15 0.03 -3.94
CA ILE A 164 6.18 -1.25 -3.21
C ILE A 164 7.03 -2.27 -3.98
N SER A 165 6.82 -2.43 -5.28
CA SER A 165 7.56 -3.41 -6.09
C SER A 165 9.07 -3.14 -6.18
N ARG A 166 9.47 -1.87 -6.16
CA ARG A 166 10.89 -1.47 -6.19
C ARG A 166 11.65 -1.78 -4.90
N GLU A 167 10.96 -1.81 -3.77
CA GLU A 167 11.57 -2.17 -2.49
C GLU A 167 11.71 -3.70 -2.33
N GLN A 168 11.10 -4.49 -3.23
CA GLN A 168 11.17 -5.96 -3.23
C GLN A 168 12.39 -6.51 -3.99
N ASN A 169 13.10 -5.66 -4.75
CA ASN A 169 14.28 -6.00 -5.53
C ASN A 169 15.57 -5.46 -4.90
#